data_e5c203da6033e170db4a7d9be174b083
#
_entry.id   e5c203da6033e170db4a7d9be174b083
#
_cell.length_a   1.000
_cell.length_b   1.000
_cell.length_c   1.000
_cell.angle_alpha   90.00
_cell.angle_beta   90.00
_cell.angle_gamma   90.00
#
_symmetry.space_group_name_H-M   'P 1'
#
loop_
_entity.id
_entity.type
_entity.pdbx_description
1 polymer ?
#
loop_
_entity_poly.entity_id
_entity_poly.type
_entity_poly.pdbx_seq_one_letter_code
_entity_poly.pdbx_strand_id
1 'polypeptide(L)'
;MLAPIQKFTLGLYSEHLTSIGFLLDLRQAYFGAGDVPWTKVAELDSRIEAHRDALELGGPDATHHAVQLLASDDTDALRGAVYHLAWIGPKAKGHKEMITAWMGVVEDRLTTYKQALRYAAQAHRQIDVGVVLKSVDPLLLEAALKVSRFCEDVKAEQVLPLCSHDAVTVRRAAVELIALKGARPLLPTLERAVLDEAKSVDERNSFWLLVLGSTRVLQAAREACRRGETIAPQWLMCLAYAGSAADLPLFTRAVGNPASRLAALQACGVFGHVELVPLLIAALAAADEFERVTAATALETITGAGLTEQAVMALTTEVESADVVGTTDGNTKVADDVVEFTRICTVQGEWAAWWSANLSRFGASPRWRRGKPATLGVFIEQLAEPSSSDQLRRMNQLELVVRSGMSIDCAWDGPVAEQLVAIGKWQQWWKKVQAEHANDYWLFAGRG
;
A
#
# COMPACT_ATOMS: atom_id res chain seq x y z
N MET A 1 30.09 2.80 38.37
CA MET A 1 29.75 1.37 38.12
C MET A 1 28.29 1.19 38.54
N LEU A 2 27.37 0.81 37.62
CA LEU A 2 25.97 0.56 37.95
C LEU A 2 25.83 -0.64 38.89
N ALA A 3 24.89 -0.57 39.84
CA ALA A 3 24.54 -1.73 40.68
C ALA A 3 24.10 -2.91 39.81
N PRO A 4 24.38 -4.18 40.20
CA PRO A 4 24.02 -5.36 39.41
C PRO A 4 22.54 -5.39 38.99
N ILE A 5 21.64 -4.97 39.87
CA ILE A 5 20.19 -4.88 39.58
C ILE A 5 19.90 -3.87 38.47
N GLN A 6 20.53 -2.70 38.51
CA GLN A 6 20.35 -1.68 37.45
C GLN A 6 20.83 -2.18 36.09
N LYS A 7 21.98 -2.86 36.06
CA LYS A 7 22.52 -3.45 34.83
C LYS A 7 21.56 -4.52 34.26
N PHE A 8 21.02 -5.36 35.12
CA PHE A 8 20.04 -6.37 34.74
C PHE A 8 18.75 -5.72 34.18
N THR A 9 18.21 -4.72 34.86
CA THR A 9 17.01 -4.01 34.46
C THR A 9 17.21 -3.29 33.11
N LEU A 10 18.33 -2.64 32.88
CA LEU A 10 18.64 -2.04 31.58
C LEU A 10 18.78 -3.09 30.47
N GLY A 11 19.31 -4.27 30.79
CA GLY A 11 19.36 -5.41 29.85
C GLY A 11 17.95 -5.84 29.41
N LEU A 12 17.01 -5.93 30.36
CA LEU A 12 15.61 -6.24 30.06
C LEU A 12 14.95 -5.18 29.14
N TYR A 13 15.19 -3.89 29.41
CA TYR A 13 14.65 -2.82 28.55
C TYR A 13 15.23 -2.90 27.13
N SER A 14 16.54 -3.16 26.99
CA SER A 14 17.16 -3.39 25.68
C SER A 14 16.49 -4.57 24.95
N GLU A 15 16.30 -5.69 25.64
CA GLU A 15 15.66 -6.88 25.08
C GLU A 15 14.24 -6.58 24.59
N HIS A 16 13.42 -5.90 25.40
CA HIS A 16 12.06 -5.52 24.98
C HIS A 16 12.06 -4.58 23.78
N LEU A 17 12.93 -3.57 23.75
CA LEU A 17 13.02 -2.62 22.63
C LEU A 17 13.48 -3.31 21.35
N THR A 18 14.53 -4.12 21.39
CA THR A 18 15.00 -4.89 20.22
C THR A 18 13.93 -5.88 19.73
N SER A 19 13.22 -6.55 20.67
CA SER A 19 12.12 -7.44 20.32
C SER A 19 10.98 -6.71 19.59
N ILE A 20 10.59 -5.53 20.05
CA ILE A 20 9.59 -4.70 19.34
C ILE A 20 10.07 -4.38 17.92
N GLY A 21 11.32 -3.93 17.76
CA GLY A 21 11.87 -3.60 16.46
C GLY A 21 11.86 -4.78 15.49
N PHE A 22 12.34 -5.93 15.94
CA PHE A 22 12.31 -7.20 15.20
C PHE A 22 10.86 -7.62 14.82
N LEU A 23 9.92 -7.55 15.77
CA LEU A 23 8.53 -7.92 15.50
C LEU A 23 7.86 -6.98 14.51
N LEU A 24 8.18 -5.69 14.50
CA LEU A 24 7.69 -4.73 13.51
C LEU A 24 8.20 -5.06 12.11
N ASP A 25 9.45 -5.50 11.99
CA ASP A 25 10.04 -5.93 10.72
C ASP A 25 9.43 -7.23 10.21
N LEU A 26 9.36 -8.23 11.07
CA LEU A 26 8.74 -9.53 10.78
C LEU A 26 7.28 -9.36 10.33
N ARG A 27 6.54 -8.47 10.99
CA ARG A 27 5.18 -8.11 10.64
C ARG A 27 5.07 -7.55 9.22
N GLN A 28 6.00 -6.68 8.84
CA GLN A 28 6.04 -6.13 7.48
C GLN A 28 6.31 -7.22 6.44
N ALA A 29 7.21 -8.15 6.74
CA ALA A 29 7.50 -9.30 5.89
C ALA A 29 6.26 -10.20 5.68
N TYR A 30 5.46 -10.44 6.72
CA TYR A 30 4.24 -11.25 6.63
C TYR A 30 3.18 -10.63 5.72
N PHE A 31 3.01 -9.30 5.72
CA PHE A 31 2.11 -8.65 4.75
C PHE A 31 2.63 -8.74 3.31
N GLY A 32 3.94 -8.79 3.11
CA GLY A 32 4.57 -8.95 1.79
C GLY A 32 4.52 -10.36 1.23
N ALA A 33 4.50 -11.38 2.08
CA ALA A 33 4.61 -12.79 1.68
C ALA A 33 3.37 -13.33 0.95
N GLY A 34 2.17 -12.80 1.24
CA GLY A 34 0.92 -13.12 0.52
C GLY A 34 0.31 -14.50 0.79
N ASP A 35 1.03 -15.40 1.42
CA ASP A 35 0.63 -16.79 1.79
C ASP A 35 0.12 -16.90 3.22
N VAL A 36 0.40 -15.92 4.07
CA VAL A 36 -0.06 -15.87 5.45
C VAL A 36 -1.40 -15.09 5.52
N PRO A 37 -2.47 -15.66 6.11
CA PRO A 37 -3.68 -14.93 6.38
C PRO A 37 -3.39 -13.67 7.20
N TRP A 38 -3.83 -12.50 6.71
CA TRP A 38 -3.55 -11.22 7.37
C TRP A 38 -4.00 -11.18 8.83
N THR A 39 -5.02 -11.95 9.21
CA THR A 39 -5.52 -12.07 10.59
C THR A 39 -4.49 -12.72 11.54
N LYS A 40 -3.57 -13.54 11.01
CA LYS A 40 -2.51 -14.16 11.81
C LYS A 40 -1.47 -13.16 12.31
N VAL A 41 -1.36 -12.02 11.65
CA VAL A 41 -0.49 -10.93 12.10
C VAL A 41 -0.91 -10.36 13.45
N ALA A 42 -2.17 -10.59 13.90
CA ALA A 42 -2.63 -10.24 15.24
C ALA A 42 -1.79 -10.87 16.37
N GLU A 43 -1.19 -12.04 16.12
CA GLU A 43 -0.29 -12.70 17.09
C GLU A 43 0.98 -11.86 17.31
N LEU A 44 1.51 -11.26 16.23
CA LEU A 44 2.66 -10.35 16.33
C LEU A 44 2.26 -9.03 16.99
N ASP A 45 1.09 -8.47 16.65
CA ASP A 45 0.54 -7.28 17.29
C ASP A 45 0.44 -7.48 18.81
N SER A 46 -0.09 -8.61 19.27
CA SER A 46 -0.22 -8.94 20.70
C SER A 46 1.14 -9.08 21.40
N ARG A 47 2.16 -9.61 20.70
CA ARG A 47 3.53 -9.69 21.25
C ARG A 47 4.17 -8.31 21.36
N ILE A 48 3.98 -7.44 20.37
CA ILE A 48 4.45 -6.04 20.42
C ILE A 48 3.80 -5.33 21.62
N GLU A 49 2.50 -5.52 21.83
CA GLU A 49 1.78 -4.95 22.98
C GLU A 49 2.33 -5.45 24.32
N ALA A 50 2.61 -6.74 24.45
CA ALA A 50 3.19 -7.29 25.68
C ALA A 50 4.58 -6.70 26.01
N HIS A 51 5.45 -6.54 25.01
CA HIS A 51 6.74 -5.88 25.21
C HIS A 51 6.59 -4.40 25.54
N ARG A 52 5.65 -3.70 24.93
CA ARG A 52 5.30 -2.32 25.24
C ARG A 52 4.85 -2.16 26.69
N ASP A 53 3.92 -3.02 27.14
CA ASP A 53 3.39 -2.99 28.50
C ASP A 53 4.49 -3.19 29.54
N ALA A 54 5.47 -4.06 29.24
CA ALA A 54 6.64 -4.26 30.09
C ALA A 54 7.51 -2.98 30.18
N LEU A 55 7.66 -2.24 29.08
CA LEU A 55 8.37 -0.95 29.07
C LEU A 55 7.59 0.15 29.79
N GLU A 56 6.26 0.15 29.72
CA GLU A 56 5.42 1.08 30.50
C GLU A 56 5.59 0.87 32.00
N LEU A 57 5.70 -0.38 32.47
CA LEU A 57 6.02 -0.69 33.87
C LEU A 57 7.40 -0.19 34.27
N GLY A 58 8.35 -0.15 33.34
CA GLY A 58 9.68 0.42 33.55
C GLY A 58 9.70 1.95 33.68
N GLY A 59 8.63 2.61 33.23
CA GLY A 59 8.40 4.04 33.40
C GLY A 59 9.53 4.95 32.91
N PRO A 60 9.97 5.93 33.74
CA PRO A 60 11.00 6.89 33.35
C PRO A 60 12.35 6.24 33.00
N ASP A 61 12.72 5.14 33.63
CA ASP A 61 14.01 4.47 33.41
C ASP A 61 14.03 3.79 32.03
N ALA A 62 12.94 3.11 31.65
CA ALA A 62 12.77 2.53 30.32
C ALA A 62 12.76 3.62 29.24
N THR A 63 12.05 4.74 29.49
CA THR A 63 12.01 5.89 28.59
C THR A 63 13.40 6.50 28.40
N HIS A 64 14.17 6.68 29.49
CA HIS A 64 15.53 7.21 29.42
C HIS A 64 16.45 6.28 28.63
N HIS A 65 16.32 4.96 28.83
CA HIS A 65 17.09 3.97 28.10
C HIS A 65 16.74 3.98 26.59
N ALA A 66 15.44 4.07 26.25
CA ALA A 66 15.01 4.20 24.86
C ALA A 66 15.59 5.45 24.17
N VAL A 67 15.66 6.59 24.88
CA VAL A 67 16.32 7.80 24.36
C VAL A 67 17.81 7.56 24.04
N GLN A 68 18.54 6.80 24.87
CA GLN A 68 19.93 6.45 24.58
C GLN A 68 20.07 5.61 23.31
N LEU A 69 19.10 4.73 23.03
CA LEU A 69 19.09 3.87 21.84
C LEU A 69 18.71 4.59 20.53
N LEU A 70 18.29 5.85 20.58
CA LEU A 70 18.11 6.66 19.35
C LEU A 70 19.45 6.88 18.58
N ALA A 71 20.59 6.70 19.22
CA ALA A 71 21.92 6.74 18.62
C ALA A 71 22.47 5.34 18.26
N SER A 72 21.71 4.26 18.48
CA SER A 72 22.14 2.88 18.23
C SER A 72 22.35 2.61 16.75
N ASP A 73 23.38 1.81 16.42
CA ASP A 73 23.58 1.25 15.08
C ASP A 73 22.76 -0.04 14.86
N ASP A 74 22.26 -0.64 15.93
CA ASP A 74 21.30 -1.74 15.84
C ASP A 74 19.93 -1.21 15.39
N THR A 75 19.52 -1.60 14.18
CA THR A 75 18.29 -1.14 13.55
C THR A 75 17.05 -1.57 14.33
N ASP A 76 17.05 -2.75 14.94
CA ASP A 76 15.90 -3.21 15.71
C ASP A 76 15.79 -2.48 17.05
N ALA A 77 16.91 -2.26 17.72
CA ALA A 77 16.94 -1.44 18.94
C ALA A 77 16.48 0.00 18.66
N LEU A 78 16.94 0.60 17.56
CA LEU A 78 16.52 1.94 17.13
C LEU A 78 15.01 1.96 16.79
N ARG A 79 14.51 0.99 16.01
CA ARG A 79 13.10 0.90 15.61
C ARG A 79 12.19 0.76 16.83
N GLY A 80 12.54 -0.11 17.76
CA GLY A 80 11.79 -0.28 19.01
C GLY A 80 11.82 0.94 19.91
N ALA A 81 12.97 1.62 20.02
CA ALA A 81 13.10 2.87 20.77
C ALA A 81 12.20 3.97 20.19
N VAL A 82 12.24 4.18 18.86
CA VAL A 82 11.39 5.17 18.17
C VAL A 82 9.91 4.84 18.40
N TYR A 83 9.52 3.56 18.26
CA TYR A 83 8.15 3.13 18.50
C TYR A 83 7.70 3.43 19.94
N HIS A 84 8.47 3.03 20.95
CA HIS A 84 8.14 3.25 22.36
C HIS A 84 8.02 4.74 22.69
N LEU A 85 8.99 5.55 22.24
CA LEU A 85 8.98 7.00 22.48
C LEU A 85 7.84 7.73 21.75
N ALA A 86 7.43 7.23 20.60
CA ALA A 86 6.25 7.71 19.92
C ALA A 86 4.96 7.35 20.70
N TRP A 87 4.89 6.13 21.21
CA TRP A 87 3.75 5.61 21.95
C TRP A 87 3.45 6.38 23.24
N ILE A 88 4.47 6.73 24.04
CA ILE A 88 4.28 7.47 25.31
C ILE A 88 3.70 8.88 25.10
N GLY A 89 3.62 9.35 23.85
CA GLY A 89 2.89 10.53 23.42
C GLY A 89 3.58 11.87 23.65
N PRO A 90 3.06 12.95 23.06
CA PRO A 90 3.75 14.25 22.90
C PRO A 90 3.99 15.01 24.22
N LYS A 91 3.32 14.65 25.29
CA LYS A 91 3.54 15.29 26.61
C LYS A 91 4.82 14.81 27.29
N ALA A 92 5.28 13.61 26.94
CA ALA A 92 6.47 13.03 27.52
C ALA A 92 7.75 13.67 26.98
N LYS A 93 8.77 13.83 27.88
CA LYS A 93 10.07 14.38 27.49
C LYS A 93 10.76 13.51 26.43
N GLY A 94 10.73 12.18 26.60
CA GLY A 94 11.31 11.24 25.65
C GLY A 94 10.71 11.34 24.25
N HIS A 95 9.40 11.62 24.10
CA HIS A 95 8.78 11.88 22.82
C HIS A 95 9.39 13.12 22.12
N LYS A 96 9.61 14.21 22.87
CA LYS A 96 10.24 15.42 22.32
C LYS A 96 11.68 15.17 21.89
N GLU A 97 12.42 14.37 22.65
CA GLU A 97 13.79 13.97 22.32
C GLU A 97 13.81 13.10 21.04
N MET A 98 12.86 12.21 20.88
CA MET A 98 12.68 11.42 19.65
C MET A 98 12.36 12.30 18.45
N ILE A 99 11.44 13.28 18.56
CA ILE A 99 11.17 14.25 17.49
C ILE A 99 12.43 15.05 17.13
N THR A 100 13.20 15.47 18.12
CA THR A 100 14.48 16.19 17.89
C THR A 100 15.48 15.31 17.15
N ALA A 101 15.61 14.04 17.53
CA ALA A 101 16.47 13.08 16.86
C ALA A 101 16.00 12.82 15.41
N TRP A 102 14.68 12.72 15.19
CA TRP A 102 14.12 12.57 13.86
C TRP A 102 14.45 13.77 12.94
N MET A 103 14.41 15.00 13.46
CA MET A 103 14.79 16.21 12.72
C MET A 103 16.27 16.22 12.29
N GLY A 104 17.14 15.50 12.98
CA GLY A 104 18.57 15.39 12.65
C GLY A 104 18.96 14.05 12.00
N VAL A 105 17.98 13.19 11.62
CA VAL A 105 18.26 11.86 11.12
C VAL A 105 18.88 11.91 9.72
N VAL A 106 19.86 11.05 9.50
CA VAL A 106 20.49 10.84 8.17
C VAL A 106 19.63 9.89 7.33
N GLU A 107 19.79 9.96 6.00
CA GLU A 107 18.89 9.30 5.04
C GLU A 107 18.78 7.78 5.25
N ASP A 108 19.85 7.10 5.56
CA ASP A 108 19.90 5.64 5.80
C ASP A 108 19.03 5.19 6.98
N ARG A 109 18.86 6.03 8.01
CA ARG A 109 18.01 5.76 9.18
C ARG A 109 16.56 6.24 9.03
N LEU A 110 16.29 7.10 8.05
CA LEU A 110 14.97 7.71 7.87
C LEU A 110 13.86 6.68 7.66
N THR A 111 14.18 5.58 6.96
CA THR A 111 13.23 4.49 6.72
C THR A 111 12.82 3.81 8.02
N THR A 112 13.76 3.56 8.94
CA THR A 112 13.52 2.97 10.27
C THR A 112 12.59 3.85 11.09
N TYR A 113 12.87 5.17 11.16
CA TYR A 113 12.00 6.13 11.83
C TYR A 113 10.59 6.14 11.21
N LYS A 114 10.49 6.24 9.89
CA LYS A 114 9.21 6.27 9.19
C LYS A 114 8.36 5.04 9.46
N GLN A 115 8.95 3.83 9.46
CA GLN A 115 8.23 2.59 9.74
C GLN A 115 7.70 2.56 11.19
N ALA A 116 8.56 2.82 12.17
CA ALA A 116 8.19 2.80 13.59
C ALA A 116 7.14 3.86 13.93
N LEU A 117 7.33 5.09 13.46
CA LEU A 117 6.39 6.20 13.69
C LEU A 117 5.05 5.96 13.01
N ARG A 118 5.07 5.40 11.79
CA ARG A 118 3.84 5.07 11.07
C ARG A 118 3.02 4.03 11.83
N TYR A 119 3.64 2.96 12.32
CA TYR A 119 2.94 1.95 13.09
C TYR A 119 2.42 2.50 14.42
N ALA A 120 3.24 3.27 15.15
CA ALA A 120 2.81 3.94 16.38
C ALA A 120 1.60 4.88 16.13
N ALA A 121 1.63 5.66 15.04
CA ALA A 121 0.55 6.56 14.67
C ALA A 121 -0.74 5.80 14.31
N GLN A 122 -0.63 4.64 13.65
CA GLN A 122 -1.77 3.78 13.34
C GLN A 122 -2.46 3.26 14.61
N ALA A 123 -1.66 2.90 15.62
CA ALA A 123 -2.15 2.33 16.86
C ALA A 123 -2.62 3.38 17.88
N HIS A 124 -1.93 4.53 17.97
CA HIS A 124 -2.15 5.52 19.03
C HIS A 124 -2.58 6.92 18.57
N ARG A 125 -2.38 7.27 17.29
CA ARG A 125 -2.84 8.51 16.63
C ARG A 125 -2.34 9.84 17.21
N GLN A 126 -1.40 9.82 18.17
CA GLN A 126 -0.92 11.00 18.90
C GLN A 126 0.60 11.19 18.75
N ILE A 127 1.05 11.52 17.54
CA ILE A 127 2.46 11.89 17.31
C ILE A 127 2.52 13.36 16.93
N ASP A 128 3.34 14.15 17.66
CA ASP A 128 3.56 15.56 17.32
C ASP A 128 4.49 15.69 16.11
N VAL A 129 3.90 15.64 14.93
CA VAL A 129 4.60 15.85 13.66
C VAL A 129 4.68 17.33 13.27
N GLY A 130 4.03 18.22 14.02
CA GLY A 130 3.87 19.63 13.64
C GLY A 130 5.18 20.40 13.48
N VAL A 131 6.22 20.03 14.22
CA VAL A 131 7.57 20.61 14.07
C VAL A 131 8.22 20.09 12.78
N VAL A 132 8.12 18.78 12.52
CA VAL A 132 8.74 18.13 11.35
C VAL A 132 8.09 18.62 10.05
N LEU A 133 6.78 18.90 10.06
CA LEU A 133 6.06 19.50 8.91
C LEU A 133 6.50 20.93 8.56
N LYS A 134 7.35 21.56 9.39
CA LYS A 134 7.97 22.85 9.10
C LYS A 134 9.41 22.72 8.61
N SER A 135 9.92 21.52 8.45
CA SER A 135 11.25 21.26 7.94
C SER A 135 11.41 21.85 6.53
N VAL A 136 12.64 22.24 6.21
CA VAL A 136 13.02 22.63 4.82
C VAL A 136 13.56 21.43 4.03
N ASP A 137 13.83 20.30 4.71
CA ASP A 137 14.30 19.07 4.08
C ASP A 137 13.13 18.31 3.46
N PRO A 138 13.10 18.10 2.13
CA PRO A 138 12.03 17.39 1.44
C PRO A 138 11.84 15.93 1.89
N LEU A 139 12.90 15.24 2.28
CA LEU A 139 12.82 13.83 2.73
C LEU A 139 12.13 13.74 4.08
N LEU A 140 12.47 14.64 5.01
CA LEU A 140 11.79 14.73 6.31
C LEU A 140 10.33 15.15 6.14
N LEU A 141 10.04 16.11 5.27
CA LEU A 141 8.66 16.52 4.97
C LEU A 141 7.82 15.37 4.41
N GLU A 142 8.35 14.62 3.44
CA GLU A 142 7.65 13.46 2.88
C GLU A 142 7.38 12.41 3.98
N ALA A 143 8.37 12.09 4.81
CA ALA A 143 8.22 11.14 5.90
C ALA A 143 7.17 11.60 6.92
N ALA A 144 7.20 12.89 7.30
CA ALA A 144 6.22 13.48 8.20
C ALA A 144 4.80 13.44 7.63
N LEU A 145 4.62 13.74 6.34
CA LEU A 145 3.32 13.66 5.68
C LEU A 145 2.76 12.24 5.69
N LYS A 146 3.59 11.22 5.47
CA LYS A 146 3.17 9.81 5.51
C LYS A 146 2.76 9.35 6.93
N VAL A 147 3.43 9.83 7.96
CA VAL A 147 3.05 9.59 9.36
C VAL A 147 1.76 10.37 9.71
N SER A 148 1.65 11.61 9.23
CA SER A 148 0.51 12.52 9.48
C SER A 148 -0.85 11.97 9.03
N ARG A 149 -0.87 11.00 8.12
CA ARG A 149 -2.10 10.31 7.71
C ARG A 149 -2.91 9.82 8.91
N PHE A 150 -2.21 9.31 9.92
CA PHE A 150 -2.82 8.68 11.09
C PHE A 150 -2.90 9.61 12.31
N CYS A 151 -2.33 10.82 12.22
CA CYS A 151 -2.36 11.79 13.30
C CYS A 151 -3.64 12.63 13.23
N GLU A 152 -4.47 12.60 14.29
CA GLU A 152 -5.74 13.33 14.32
C GLU A 152 -5.58 14.86 14.36
N ASP A 153 -4.48 15.34 14.95
CA ASP A 153 -4.18 16.76 15.10
C ASP A 153 -3.77 17.44 13.80
N VAL A 154 -3.35 16.68 12.79
CA VAL A 154 -2.98 17.22 11.48
C VAL A 154 -4.23 17.33 10.60
N LYS A 155 -4.63 18.56 10.31
CA LYS A 155 -5.78 18.86 9.44
C LYS A 155 -5.32 19.00 7.98
N ALA A 156 -6.19 18.65 7.05
CA ALA A 156 -5.92 18.72 5.61
C ALA A 156 -5.57 20.15 5.16
N GLU A 157 -6.20 21.17 5.76
CA GLU A 157 -5.96 22.59 5.47
C GLU A 157 -4.53 23.03 5.79
N GLN A 158 -3.92 22.44 6.83
CA GLN A 158 -2.53 22.73 7.22
C GLN A 158 -1.52 22.21 6.20
N VAL A 159 -1.90 21.15 5.48
CA VAL A 159 -1.06 20.47 4.47
C VAL A 159 -1.21 21.09 3.08
N LEU A 160 -2.31 21.79 2.84
CA LEU A 160 -2.65 22.36 1.53
C LEU A 160 -1.51 23.18 0.88
N PRO A 161 -0.74 24.04 1.59
CA PRO A 161 0.37 24.77 0.99
C PRO A 161 1.48 23.85 0.42
N LEU A 162 1.65 22.65 0.97
CA LEU A 162 2.66 21.69 0.52
C LEU A 162 2.29 21.04 -0.83
N CYS A 163 1.06 21.16 -1.29
CA CYS A 163 0.65 20.69 -2.62
C CYS A 163 1.32 21.47 -3.77
N SER A 164 1.88 22.65 -3.50
CA SER A 164 2.64 23.46 -4.45
C SER A 164 4.14 23.51 -4.12
N HIS A 165 4.64 22.62 -3.26
CA HIS A 165 6.05 22.55 -2.87
C HIS A 165 6.96 22.22 -4.07
N ASP A 166 8.21 22.73 -4.09
CA ASP A 166 9.15 22.51 -5.21
C ASP A 166 9.50 21.04 -5.41
N ALA A 167 9.68 20.27 -4.33
CA ALA A 167 9.96 18.84 -4.40
C ALA A 167 8.71 18.03 -4.76
N VAL A 168 8.80 17.21 -5.83
CA VAL A 168 7.70 16.38 -6.33
C VAL A 168 7.21 15.38 -5.29
N THR A 169 8.11 14.78 -4.51
CA THR A 169 7.79 13.79 -3.47
C THR A 169 6.92 14.39 -2.37
N VAL A 170 7.22 15.63 -1.96
CA VAL A 170 6.43 16.39 -0.97
C VAL A 170 5.04 16.71 -1.53
N ARG A 171 4.96 17.22 -2.77
CA ARG A 171 3.65 17.51 -3.40
C ARG A 171 2.77 16.26 -3.46
N ARG A 172 3.33 15.12 -3.90
CA ARG A 172 2.61 13.85 -3.98
C ARG A 172 2.11 13.40 -2.62
N ALA A 173 2.96 13.41 -1.60
CA ALA A 173 2.59 13.02 -0.26
C ALA A 173 1.52 13.95 0.35
N ALA A 174 1.56 15.24 0.05
CA ALA A 174 0.56 16.21 0.51
C ALA A 174 -0.81 15.98 -0.13
N VAL A 175 -0.88 15.80 -1.46
CA VAL A 175 -2.15 15.53 -2.17
C VAL A 175 -2.74 14.18 -1.73
N GLU A 176 -1.89 13.14 -1.61
CA GLU A 176 -2.28 11.84 -1.09
C GLU A 176 -2.88 11.94 0.32
N LEU A 177 -2.20 12.64 1.23
CA LEU A 177 -2.66 12.81 2.61
C LEU A 177 -4.04 13.50 2.67
N ILE A 178 -4.23 14.58 1.91
CA ILE A 178 -5.52 15.29 1.86
C ILE A 178 -6.63 14.38 1.32
N ALA A 179 -6.33 13.58 0.30
CA ALA A 179 -7.28 12.63 -0.27
C ALA A 179 -7.65 11.53 0.72
N LEU A 180 -6.66 10.94 1.41
CA LEU A 180 -6.87 9.88 2.39
C LEU A 180 -7.61 10.38 3.64
N LYS A 181 -7.45 11.65 4.02
CA LYS A 181 -8.26 12.30 5.06
C LYS A 181 -9.69 12.63 4.59
N GLY A 182 -10.02 12.37 3.32
CA GLY A 182 -11.36 12.58 2.77
C GLY A 182 -11.77 14.05 2.69
N ALA A 183 -10.82 14.97 2.58
CA ALA A 183 -11.07 16.43 2.61
C ALA A 183 -11.65 16.94 1.28
N ARG A 184 -12.82 16.43 0.87
CA ARG A 184 -13.53 16.82 -0.36
C ARG A 184 -13.80 18.30 -0.53
N PRO A 185 -14.09 19.09 0.53
CA PRO A 185 -14.25 20.54 0.38
C PRO A 185 -13.04 21.25 -0.22
N LEU A 186 -11.83 20.65 -0.09
CA LEU A 186 -10.60 21.19 -0.67
C LEU A 186 -10.40 20.85 -2.15
N LEU A 187 -11.25 19.98 -2.74
CA LEU A 187 -11.10 19.50 -4.12
C LEU A 187 -10.96 20.64 -5.15
N PRO A 188 -11.79 21.71 -5.15
CA PRO A 188 -11.64 22.78 -6.15
C PRO A 188 -10.28 23.49 -6.08
N THR A 189 -9.73 23.65 -4.88
CA THR A 189 -8.41 24.27 -4.68
C THR A 189 -7.30 23.34 -5.15
N LEU A 190 -7.41 22.02 -4.85
CA LEU A 190 -6.45 21.02 -5.31
C LEU A 190 -6.49 20.85 -6.83
N GLU A 191 -7.66 20.85 -7.45
CA GLU A 191 -7.77 20.80 -8.92
C GLU A 191 -7.04 21.97 -9.57
N ARG A 192 -7.19 23.18 -9.03
CA ARG A 192 -6.46 24.35 -9.51
C ARG A 192 -4.94 24.15 -9.37
N ALA A 193 -4.46 23.77 -8.20
CA ALA A 193 -3.03 23.61 -7.95
C ALA A 193 -2.40 22.49 -8.80
N VAL A 194 -3.11 21.38 -9.02
CA VAL A 194 -2.57 20.18 -9.67
C VAL A 194 -2.80 20.17 -11.18
N LEU A 195 -3.94 20.69 -11.65
CA LEU A 195 -4.32 20.61 -13.07
C LEU A 195 -4.09 21.92 -13.82
N ASP A 196 -4.29 23.08 -13.18
CA ASP A 196 -4.29 24.39 -13.86
C ASP A 196 -2.97 25.13 -13.66
N GLU A 197 -2.39 25.11 -12.46
CA GLU A 197 -1.18 25.90 -12.10
C GLU A 197 0.12 25.09 -12.21
N ALA A 198 0.04 23.77 -12.26
CA ALA A 198 1.22 22.91 -12.38
C ALA A 198 1.89 23.10 -13.76
N LYS A 199 3.23 23.26 -13.79
CA LYS A 199 4.03 23.31 -15.03
C LYS A 199 3.88 22.06 -15.89
N SER A 200 3.57 20.93 -15.27
CA SER A 200 3.21 19.66 -15.91
C SER A 200 2.23 18.92 -15.01
N VAL A 201 1.22 18.28 -15.61
CA VAL A 201 0.27 17.45 -14.86
C VAL A 201 1.02 16.23 -14.31
N ASP A 202 1.00 16.07 -12.99
CA ASP A 202 1.48 14.85 -12.35
C ASP A 202 0.32 13.86 -12.25
N GLU A 203 0.35 12.83 -13.09
CA GLU A 203 -0.73 11.84 -13.19
C GLU A 203 -0.96 11.11 -11.86
N ARG A 204 0.07 10.97 -11.00
CA ARG A 204 -0.09 10.35 -9.67
C ARG A 204 -0.93 11.23 -8.75
N ASN A 205 -0.73 12.54 -8.81
CA ASN A 205 -1.58 13.50 -8.08
C ASN A 205 -3.02 13.48 -8.62
N SER A 206 -3.19 13.35 -9.94
CA SER A 206 -4.50 13.25 -10.56
C SER A 206 -5.30 12.06 -10.02
N PHE A 207 -4.67 10.91 -9.79
CA PHE A 207 -5.35 9.77 -9.17
C PHE A 207 -5.94 10.10 -7.79
N TRP A 208 -5.20 10.84 -6.96
CA TRP A 208 -5.70 11.23 -5.64
C TRP A 208 -6.85 12.25 -5.69
N LEU A 209 -6.86 13.11 -6.71
CA LEU A 209 -8.04 13.97 -6.98
C LEU A 209 -9.26 13.12 -7.39
N LEU A 210 -9.06 12.05 -8.14
CA LEU A 210 -10.13 11.09 -8.48
C LEU A 210 -10.72 10.44 -7.21
N VAL A 211 -9.87 10.06 -6.26
CA VAL A 211 -10.30 9.52 -4.95
C VAL A 211 -11.21 10.53 -4.20
N LEU A 212 -10.96 11.82 -4.34
CA LEU A 212 -11.81 12.89 -3.81
C LEU A 212 -13.09 13.13 -4.63
N GLY A 213 -13.24 12.49 -5.80
CA GLY A 213 -14.42 12.58 -6.65
C GLY A 213 -14.30 13.60 -7.80
N SER A 214 -13.09 13.92 -8.28
CA SER A 214 -12.86 14.84 -9.40
C SER A 214 -13.40 14.27 -10.71
N THR A 215 -14.47 14.86 -11.22
CA THR A 215 -14.98 14.57 -12.59
C THR A 215 -14.06 15.11 -13.68
N ARG A 216 -13.31 16.19 -13.40
CA ARG A 216 -12.31 16.76 -14.33
C ARG A 216 -11.20 15.76 -14.62
N VAL A 217 -10.70 15.06 -13.59
CA VAL A 217 -9.69 14.01 -13.75
C VAL A 217 -10.22 12.84 -14.56
N LEU A 218 -11.46 12.41 -14.31
CA LEU A 218 -12.08 11.32 -15.09
C LEU A 218 -12.22 11.68 -16.57
N GLN A 219 -12.60 12.92 -16.87
CA GLN A 219 -12.66 13.43 -18.24
C GLN A 219 -11.27 13.52 -18.89
N ALA A 220 -10.27 14.02 -18.16
CA ALA A 220 -8.89 14.08 -18.64
C ALA A 220 -8.33 12.68 -18.95
N ALA A 221 -8.62 11.69 -18.09
CA ALA A 221 -8.22 10.30 -18.31
C ALA A 221 -8.85 9.73 -19.59
N ARG A 222 -10.15 9.95 -19.83
CA ARG A 222 -10.83 9.55 -21.06
C ARG A 222 -10.20 10.18 -22.31
N GLU A 223 -9.89 11.46 -22.22
CA GLU A 223 -9.28 12.21 -23.32
C GLU A 223 -7.86 11.71 -23.61
N ALA A 224 -7.03 11.52 -22.58
CA ALA A 224 -5.68 10.98 -22.72
C ALA A 224 -5.71 9.58 -23.37
N CYS A 225 -6.62 8.71 -22.95
CA CYS A 225 -6.78 7.37 -23.53
C CYS A 225 -7.30 7.39 -24.97
N ARG A 226 -8.10 8.41 -25.37
CA ARG A 226 -8.56 8.56 -26.77
C ARG A 226 -7.48 9.07 -27.69
N ARG A 227 -6.58 9.97 -27.27
CA ARG A 227 -5.47 10.50 -28.07
C ARG A 227 -4.43 9.44 -28.42
N GLY A 228 -4.08 8.58 -27.52
CA GLY A 228 -3.64 7.20 -27.74
C GLY A 228 -2.24 6.93 -28.27
N GLU A 229 -1.27 7.86 -28.29
CA GLU A 229 0.11 7.49 -28.71
C GLU A 229 0.89 6.83 -27.58
N THR A 230 0.91 7.44 -26.41
CA THR A 230 1.47 6.86 -25.18
C THR A 230 0.56 7.23 -24.03
N ILE A 231 -0.04 6.23 -23.40
CA ILE A 231 -0.97 6.44 -22.30
C ILE A 231 -0.24 6.21 -20.98
N ALA A 232 -0.12 7.25 -20.16
CA ALA A 232 0.46 7.09 -18.82
C ALA A 232 -0.38 6.11 -17.99
N PRO A 233 0.26 5.19 -17.25
CA PRO A 233 -0.42 4.13 -16.49
C PRO A 233 -1.52 4.65 -15.56
N GLN A 234 -1.33 5.83 -14.97
CA GLN A 234 -2.26 6.43 -14.03
C GLN A 234 -3.61 6.78 -14.66
N TRP A 235 -3.64 7.19 -15.95
CA TRP A 235 -4.89 7.47 -16.65
C TRP A 235 -5.73 6.20 -16.85
N LEU A 236 -5.07 5.08 -17.19
CA LEU A 236 -5.73 3.77 -17.28
C LEU A 236 -6.26 3.33 -15.91
N MET A 237 -5.50 3.55 -14.84
CA MET A 237 -5.96 3.25 -13.48
C MET A 237 -7.12 4.16 -13.05
N CYS A 238 -7.13 5.44 -13.42
CA CYS A 238 -8.28 6.31 -13.17
C CYS A 238 -9.56 5.75 -13.81
N LEU A 239 -9.47 5.29 -15.08
CA LEU A 239 -10.61 4.65 -15.74
C LEU A 239 -10.99 3.30 -15.12
N ALA A 240 -10.00 2.52 -14.66
CA ALA A 240 -10.26 1.23 -14.04
C ALA A 240 -11.08 1.37 -12.74
N TYR A 241 -10.76 2.37 -11.93
CA TYR A 241 -11.48 2.63 -10.68
C TYR A 241 -12.79 3.39 -10.83
N ALA A 242 -12.86 4.38 -11.75
CA ALA A 242 -13.98 5.33 -11.83
C ALA A 242 -14.77 5.25 -13.15
N GLY A 243 -14.27 4.53 -14.13
CA GLY A 243 -14.90 4.41 -15.44
C GLY A 243 -16.22 3.64 -15.44
N SER A 244 -16.88 3.66 -16.58
CA SER A 244 -18.15 2.99 -16.86
C SER A 244 -18.00 1.97 -17.99
N ALA A 245 -19.07 1.22 -18.31
CA ALA A 245 -19.08 0.29 -19.45
C ALA A 245 -18.71 0.97 -20.78
N ALA A 246 -19.03 2.25 -20.93
CA ALA A 246 -18.70 3.02 -22.14
C ALA A 246 -17.18 3.22 -22.34
N ASP A 247 -16.36 3.00 -21.31
CA ASP A 247 -14.90 3.14 -21.38
C ASP A 247 -14.20 1.83 -21.83
N LEU A 248 -14.93 0.71 -21.97
CA LEU A 248 -14.40 -0.60 -22.40
C LEU A 248 -13.55 -0.55 -23.70
N PRO A 249 -13.94 0.16 -24.76
CA PRO A 249 -13.14 0.26 -25.98
C PRO A 249 -11.76 0.91 -25.77
N LEU A 250 -11.63 1.77 -24.74
CA LEU A 250 -10.34 2.42 -24.40
C LEU A 250 -9.33 1.40 -23.86
N PHE A 251 -9.77 0.44 -23.06
CA PHE A 251 -8.93 -0.65 -22.56
C PHE A 251 -8.49 -1.58 -23.68
N THR A 252 -9.43 -2.00 -24.55
CA THR A 252 -9.14 -2.85 -25.71
C THR A 252 -8.08 -2.21 -26.62
N ARG A 253 -8.23 -0.92 -26.90
CA ARG A 253 -7.26 -0.15 -27.68
C ARG A 253 -5.89 -0.04 -26.97
N ALA A 254 -5.87 0.22 -25.67
CA ALA A 254 -4.65 0.38 -24.89
C ALA A 254 -3.83 -0.93 -24.81
N VAL A 255 -4.50 -2.09 -24.70
CA VAL A 255 -3.84 -3.41 -24.76
C VAL A 255 -3.23 -3.67 -26.14
N GLY A 256 -3.86 -3.18 -27.23
CA GLY A 256 -3.33 -3.27 -28.59
C GLY A 256 -2.10 -2.39 -28.84
N ASN A 257 -1.80 -1.41 -27.99
CA ASN A 257 -0.68 -0.48 -28.14
C ASN A 257 0.53 -0.96 -27.31
N PRO A 258 1.67 -1.32 -27.95
CA PRO A 258 2.86 -1.83 -27.24
C PRO A 258 3.38 -0.89 -26.14
N ALA A 259 3.29 0.44 -26.33
CA ALA A 259 3.79 1.43 -25.37
C ALA A 259 2.97 1.50 -24.07
N SER A 260 1.71 1.07 -24.08
CA SER A 260 0.81 1.10 -22.92
C SER A 260 0.31 -0.29 -22.49
N ARG A 261 0.67 -1.35 -23.24
CA ARG A 261 0.11 -2.70 -23.07
C ARG A 261 0.21 -3.21 -21.65
N LEU A 262 1.39 -3.17 -21.04
CA LEU A 262 1.61 -3.69 -19.69
C LEU A 262 0.69 -2.99 -18.67
N ALA A 263 0.62 -1.65 -18.70
CA ALA A 263 -0.25 -0.87 -17.84
C ALA A 263 -1.74 -1.13 -18.12
N ALA A 264 -2.09 -1.35 -19.39
CA ALA A 264 -3.45 -1.66 -19.79
C ALA A 264 -3.89 -3.05 -19.30
N LEU A 265 -3.04 -4.07 -19.36
CA LEU A 265 -3.30 -5.40 -18.81
C LEU A 265 -3.59 -5.32 -17.29
N GLN A 266 -2.76 -4.59 -16.56
CA GLN A 266 -2.97 -4.37 -15.13
C GLN A 266 -4.31 -3.66 -14.86
N ALA A 267 -4.60 -2.60 -15.59
CA ALA A 267 -5.84 -1.83 -15.45
C ALA A 267 -7.09 -2.65 -15.83
N CYS A 268 -7.01 -3.57 -16.79
CA CYS A 268 -8.09 -4.49 -17.14
C CYS A 268 -8.50 -5.37 -15.95
N GLY A 269 -7.55 -5.87 -15.17
CA GLY A 269 -7.83 -6.66 -13.97
C GLY A 269 -8.63 -5.85 -12.92
N VAL A 270 -8.26 -4.58 -12.70
CA VAL A 270 -8.98 -3.67 -11.80
C VAL A 270 -10.35 -3.30 -12.35
N PHE A 271 -10.44 -2.96 -13.65
CA PHE A 271 -11.71 -2.65 -14.31
C PHE A 271 -12.70 -3.80 -14.24
N GLY A 272 -12.21 -5.03 -14.36
CA GLY A 272 -12.97 -6.25 -14.06
C GLY A 272 -14.07 -6.59 -15.07
N HIS A 273 -14.07 -5.99 -16.28
CA HIS A 273 -15.12 -6.25 -17.27
C HIS A 273 -14.94 -7.61 -17.96
N VAL A 274 -15.99 -8.42 -17.99
CA VAL A 274 -15.95 -9.80 -18.47
C VAL A 274 -15.52 -9.92 -19.95
N GLU A 275 -15.86 -8.94 -20.78
CA GLU A 275 -15.48 -8.92 -22.21
C GLU A 275 -13.97 -8.74 -22.44
N LEU A 276 -13.20 -8.36 -21.41
CA LEU A 276 -11.74 -8.27 -21.50
C LEU A 276 -11.05 -9.63 -21.32
N VAL A 277 -11.75 -10.64 -20.79
CA VAL A 277 -11.15 -11.96 -20.50
C VAL A 277 -10.54 -12.62 -21.75
N PRO A 278 -11.21 -12.69 -22.91
CA PRO A 278 -10.58 -13.26 -24.12
C PRO A 278 -9.34 -12.49 -24.57
N LEU A 279 -9.32 -11.17 -24.42
CA LEU A 279 -8.18 -10.32 -24.75
C LEU A 279 -6.98 -10.59 -23.81
N LEU A 280 -7.24 -10.77 -22.52
CA LEU A 280 -6.21 -11.12 -21.54
C LEU A 280 -5.66 -12.53 -21.77
N ILE A 281 -6.50 -13.50 -22.14
CA ILE A 281 -6.06 -14.85 -22.56
C ILE A 281 -5.15 -14.76 -23.80
N ALA A 282 -5.50 -13.95 -24.79
CA ALA A 282 -4.67 -13.75 -25.96
C ALA A 282 -3.30 -13.13 -25.62
N ALA A 283 -3.24 -12.25 -24.62
CA ALA A 283 -2.00 -11.62 -24.16
C ALA A 283 -1.03 -12.61 -23.48
N LEU A 284 -1.48 -13.78 -23.02
CA LEU A 284 -0.60 -14.85 -22.50
C LEU A 284 0.31 -15.46 -23.57
N ALA A 285 0.04 -15.24 -24.86
CA ALA A 285 0.95 -15.64 -25.96
C ALA A 285 2.14 -14.67 -26.17
N ALA A 286 2.23 -13.59 -25.37
CA ALA A 286 3.33 -12.63 -25.49
C ALA A 286 4.70 -13.29 -25.23
N ALA A 287 5.74 -12.82 -25.95
CA ALA A 287 7.12 -13.26 -25.71
C ALA A 287 7.64 -12.77 -24.35
N ASP A 288 7.24 -11.56 -23.94
CA ASP A 288 7.62 -10.95 -22.67
C ASP A 288 6.94 -11.64 -21.48
N GLU A 289 7.75 -12.12 -20.53
CA GLU A 289 7.25 -12.77 -19.34
C GLU A 289 6.46 -11.82 -18.43
N PHE A 290 6.87 -10.55 -18.32
CA PHE A 290 6.13 -9.57 -17.51
C PHE A 290 4.73 -9.32 -18.06
N GLU A 291 4.56 -9.30 -19.41
CA GLU A 291 3.24 -9.20 -20.03
C GLU A 291 2.38 -10.43 -19.69
N ARG A 292 2.95 -11.66 -19.78
CA ARG A 292 2.22 -12.90 -19.46
C ARG A 292 1.79 -12.95 -18.00
N VAL A 293 2.71 -12.66 -17.07
CA VAL A 293 2.41 -12.63 -15.62
C VAL A 293 1.36 -11.57 -15.30
N THR A 294 1.44 -10.39 -15.91
CA THR A 294 0.46 -9.32 -15.72
C THR A 294 -0.92 -9.71 -16.26
N ALA A 295 -0.98 -10.34 -17.43
CA ALA A 295 -2.23 -10.84 -18.00
C ALA A 295 -2.86 -11.95 -17.13
N ALA A 296 -2.04 -12.90 -16.67
CA ALA A 296 -2.47 -13.96 -15.75
C ALA A 296 -3.00 -13.39 -14.42
N THR A 297 -2.32 -12.40 -13.85
CA THR A 297 -2.76 -11.70 -12.63
C THR A 297 -4.09 -10.97 -12.85
N ALA A 298 -4.27 -10.33 -14.01
CA ALA A 298 -5.53 -9.68 -14.37
C ALA A 298 -6.66 -10.70 -14.53
N LEU A 299 -6.41 -11.84 -15.17
CA LEU A 299 -7.35 -12.95 -15.29
C LEU A 299 -7.76 -13.49 -13.93
N GLU A 300 -6.79 -13.77 -13.04
CA GLU A 300 -7.08 -14.23 -11.68
C GLU A 300 -7.86 -13.19 -10.88
N THR A 301 -7.53 -11.90 -11.03
CA THR A 301 -8.25 -10.80 -10.38
C THR A 301 -9.72 -10.74 -10.79
N ILE A 302 -10.04 -11.02 -12.06
CA ILE A 302 -11.41 -11.05 -12.55
C ILE A 302 -12.11 -12.36 -12.16
N THR A 303 -11.47 -13.48 -12.46
CA THR A 303 -12.12 -14.80 -12.48
C THR A 303 -12.04 -15.55 -11.17
N GLY A 304 -10.98 -15.36 -10.39
CA GLY A 304 -10.68 -16.18 -9.20
C GLY A 304 -10.56 -17.65 -9.55
N ALA A 305 -9.99 -17.98 -10.70
CA ALA A 305 -9.88 -19.34 -11.21
C ALA A 305 -9.01 -20.25 -10.34
N GLY A 306 -8.01 -19.67 -9.67
CA GLY A 306 -7.05 -20.41 -8.85
C GLY A 306 -6.09 -21.29 -9.69
N LEU A 307 -5.90 -20.98 -10.97
CA LEU A 307 -4.96 -21.71 -11.82
C LEU A 307 -3.53 -21.36 -11.45
N THR A 308 -2.74 -22.38 -11.10
CA THR A 308 -1.35 -22.22 -10.69
C THR A 308 -0.41 -23.11 -11.48
N GLU A 309 0.86 -22.73 -11.56
CA GLU A 309 1.94 -23.53 -12.13
C GLU A 309 3.18 -23.48 -11.25
N GLN A 310 4.06 -24.47 -11.39
CA GLN A 310 5.39 -24.45 -10.77
C GLN A 310 6.32 -23.62 -11.64
N ALA A 311 7.03 -22.69 -11.02
CA ALA A 311 8.05 -21.88 -11.67
C ALA A 311 9.37 -22.00 -10.91
N VAL A 312 10.45 -21.71 -11.62
CA VAL A 312 11.81 -21.83 -11.09
C VAL A 312 12.46 -20.46 -11.15
N MET A 313 13.09 -20.04 -10.05
CA MET A 313 13.86 -18.81 -9.97
C MET A 313 15.31 -19.17 -9.62
N ALA A 314 16.26 -18.71 -10.45
CA ALA A 314 17.67 -18.80 -10.14
C ALA A 314 18.01 -17.80 -9.02
N LEU A 315 18.62 -18.27 -7.95
CA LEU A 315 19.21 -17.41 -6.94
C LEU A 315 20.55 -16.93 -7.47
N THR A 316 20.61 -15.72 -8.03
CA THR A 316 21.88 -15.03 -8.27
C THR A 316 22.40 -14.56 -6.92
N THR A 317 23.28 -15.33 -6.29
CA THR A 317 24.15 -14.82 -5.23
C THR A 317 25.15 -13.89 -5.90
N GLU A 318 24.96 -12.58 -5.82
CA GLU A 318 26.04 -11.61 -5.99
C GLU A 318 27.01 -11.85 -4.80
N VAL A 319 27.99 -12.73 -5.02
CA VAL A 319 29.15 -12.80 -4.15
C VAL A 319 29.96 -11.56 -4.49
N GLU A 320 29.89 -10.51 -3.66
CA GLU A 320 30.92 -9.48 -3.64
C GLU A 320 32.25 -10.21 -3.48
N SER A 321 33.02 -10.25 -4.55
CA SER A 321 34.37 -10.77 -4.55
C SER A 321 35.27 -9.81 -3.78
N ALA A 322 35.28 -9.96 -2.44
CA ALA A 322 36.38 -9.47 -1.62
C ALA A 322 37.63 -10.29 -2.00
N ASP A 323 38.66 -9.61 -2.47
CA ASP A 323 39.98 -10.05 -2.82
C ASP A 323 40.44 -11.39 -2.19
N VAL A 324 40.44 -12.46 -2.97
CA VAL A 324 41.30 -13.62 -2.69
C VAL A 324 42.25 -13.76 -3.88
N VAL A 325 43.44 -13.24 -3.66
CA VAL A 325 44.62 -13.51 -4.53
C VAL A 325 45.00 -14.98 -4.33
N GLY A 326 44.94 -15.73 -5.47
CA GLY A 326 45.78 -16.90 -5.72
C GLY A 326 45.15 -18.26 -5.39
N THR A 327 44.67 -18.95 -6.40
CA THR A 327 45.23 -20.18 -6.97
C THR A 327 44.33 -20.68 -8.11
N THR A 328 44.91 -20.82 -9.26
CA THR A 328 44.36 -21.50 -10.47
C THR A 328 44.15 -22.96 -10.15
N ASP A 329 42.89 -23.41 -10.08
CA ASP A 329 42.50 -24.73 -10.57
C ASP A 329 41.02 -24.66 -11.02
N GLY A 330 40.82 -24.90 -12.30
CA GLY A 330 39.53 -24.76 -12.94
C GLY A 330 38.54 -25.85 -12.53
N ASN A 331 37.33 -25.44 -12.44
CA ASN A 331 36.10 -26.22 -12.42
C ASN A 331 35.31 -26.18 -11.13
N THR A 332 35.01 -24.98 -10.59
CA THR A 332 33.89 -24.84 -9.67
C THR A 332 32.64 -24.59 -10.48
N LYS A 333 31.87 -25.63 -10.78
CA LYS A 333 30.44 -25.49 -11.13
C LYS A 333 29.78 -24.81 -9.95
N VAL A 334 29.51 -23.52 -10.09
CA VAL A 334 28.54 -22.85 -9.23
C VAL A 334 27.23 -23.58 -9.52
N ALA A 335 26.77 -24.36 -8.55
CA ALA A 335 25.40 -24.88 -8.60
C ALA A 335 24.50 -23.64 -8.58
N ASP A 336 23.79 -23.38 -9.68
CA ASP A 336 22.70 -22.44 -9.67
C ASP A 336 21.67 -22.99 -8.66
N ASP A 337 21.67 -22.46 -7.44
CA ASP A 337 20.62 -22.75 -6.47
C ASP A 337 19.32 -22.19 -7.05
N VAL A 338 18.47 -23.10 -7.51
CA VAL A 338 17.16 -22.80 -8.05
C VAL A 338 16.11 -23.03 -6.98
N VAL A 339 15.25 -22.04 -6.78
CA VAL A 339 14.07 -22.18 -5.89
C VAL A 339 12.83 -22.39 -6.74
N GLU A 340 12.16 -23.53 -6.50
CA GLU A 340 10.84 -23.78 -7.05
C GLU A 340 9.78 -23.04 -6.22
N PHE A 341 8.87 -22.37 -6.90
CA PHE A 341 7.74 -21.68 -6.27
C PHE A 341 6.48 -21.81 -7.11
N THR A 342 5.34 -21.76 -6.43
CA THR A 342 4.03 -21.77 -7.09
C THR A 342 3.61 -20.35 -7.47
N ARG A 343 3.23 -20.14 -8.73
CA ARG A 343 2.70 -18.88 -9.21
C ARG A 343 1.38 -19.06 -9.96
N ILE A 344 0.70 -17.94 -10.29
CA ILE A 344 -0.46 -17.96 -11.18
C ILE A 344 -0.02 -18.52 -12.54
N CYS A 345 -0.81 -19.45 -13.11
CA CYS A 345 -0.53 -20.09 -14.38
C CYS A 345 -0.46 -19.07 -15.52
N THR A 346 0.59 -19.11 -16.33
CA THR A 346 0.78 -18.25 -17.50
C THR A 346 0.53 -18.97 -18.82
N VAL A 347 0.09 -20.23 -18.78
CA VAL A 347 -0.15 -21.07 -19.98
C VAL A 347 -1.49 -20.71 -20.61
N GLN A 348 -1.45 -20.15 -21.82
CA GLN A 348 -2.64 -19.69 -22.55
C GLN A 348 -3.71 -20.79 -22.71
N GLY A 349 -3.30 -22.03 -23.05
CA GLY A 349 -4.20 -23.15 -23.26
C GLY A 349 -5.00 -23.52 -22.04
N GLU A 350 -4.41 -23.50 -20.85
CA GLU A 350 -5.06 -23.76 -19.56
C GLU A 350 -6.18 -22.75 -19.28
N TRP A 351 -5.87 -21.46 -19.47
CA TRP A 351 -6.85 -20.38 -19.30
C TRP A 351 -7.97 -20.44 -20.32
N ALA A 352 -7.67 -20.77 -21.59
CA ALA A 352 -8.66 -20.91 -22.64
C ALA A 352 -9.63 -22.08 -22.35
N ALA A 353 -9.10 -23.22 -21.91
CA ALA A 353 -9.89 -24.39 -21.51
C ALA A 353 -10.77 -24.06 -20.30
N TRP A 354 -10.17 -23.47 -19.25
CA TRP A 354 -10.92 -23.07 -18.05
C TRP A 354 -12.04 -22.07 -18.39
N TRP A 355 -11.74 -21.03 -19.19
CA TRP A 355 -12.73 -20.03 -19.59
C TRP A 355 -13.90 -20.64 -20.34
N SER A 356 -13.63 -21.50 -21.33
CA SER A 356 -14.68 -22.20 -22.09
C SER A 356 -15.60 -23.03 -21.18
N ALA A 357 -15.04 -23.71 -20.19
CA ALA A 357 -15.81 -24.51 -19.25
C ALA A 357 -16.64 -23.70 -18.24
N ASN A 358 -16.23 -22.46 -17.96
CA ASN A 358 -16.81 -21.62 -16.90
C ASN A 358 -17.57 -20.38 -17.42
N LEU A 359 -17.58 -20.11 -18.73
CA LEU A 359 -18.15 -18.90 -19.34
C LEU A 359 -19.58 -18.61 -18.87
N SER A 360 -20.41 -19.65 -18.73
CA SER A 360 -21.81 -19.52 -18.31
C SER A 360 -21.98 -18.90 -16.91
N ARG A 361 -20.96 -18.99 -16.04
CA ARG A 361 -20.99 -18.40 -14.69
C ARG A 361 -20.94 -16.86 -14.74
N PHE A 362 -20.40 -16.29 -15.81
CA PHE A 362 -20.10 -14.86 -15.93
C PHE A 362 -21.16 -14.05 -16.70
N GLY A 363 -22.32 -14.65 -17.00
CA GLY A 363 -23.38 -14.00 -17.80
C GLY A 363 -24.25 -13.00 -17.03
N ALA A 364 -24.25 -13.02 -15.71
CA ALA A 364 -25.21 -12.26 -14.90
C ALA A 364 -24.75 -10.82 -14.54
N SER A 365 -23.48 -10.49 -14.74
CA SER A 365 -22.91 -9.20 -14.37
C SER A 365 -21.85 -8.74 -15.37
N PRO A 366 -21.73 -7.43 -15.67
CA PRO A 366 -20.70 -6.93 -16.55
C PRO A 366 -19.31 -6.92 -15.89
N ARG A 367 -19.23 -6.83 -14.55
CA ARG A 367 -17.98 -6.72 -13.81
C ARG A 367 -17.84 -7.83 -12.78
N TRP A 368 -16.60 -8.31 -12.65
CA TRP A 368 -16.26 -9.41 -11.75
C TRP A 368 -14.96 -9.14 -10.96
N ARG A 369 -14.91 -9.66 -9.74
CA ARG A 369 -13.77 -9.64 -8.85
C ARG A 369 -13.63 -11.00 -8.17
N ARG A 370 -12.54 -11.73 -8.51
CA ARG A 370 -12.28 -13.07 -7.97
C ARG A 370 -13.49 -14.00 -8.06
N GLY A 371 -14.11 -14.06 -9.25
CA GLY A 371 -15.26 -14.93 -9.52
C GLY A 371 -16.58 -14.53 -8.85
N LYS A 372 -16.65 -13.34 -8.25
CA LYS A 372 -17.86 -12.74 -7.70
C LYS A 372 -18.23 -11.46 -8.47
N PRO A 373 -19.52 -11.10 -8.60
CA PRO A 373 -19.94 -9.82 -9.19
C PRO A 373 -19.26 -8.64 -8.45
N ALA A 374 -18.63 -7.72 -9.18
CA ALA A 374 -17.84 -6.63 -8.60
C ALA A 374 -18.74 -5.50 -8.07
N THR A 375 -19.47 -5.77 -6.99
CA THR A 375 -20.32 -4.82 -6.27
C THR A 375 -19.64 -4.29 -5.00
N LEU A 376 -20.12 -3.16 -4.46
CA LEU A 376 -19.62 -2.60 -3.21
C LEU A 376 -19.70 -3.60 -2.06
N GLY A 377 -20.78 -4.39 -1.99
CA GLY A 377 -20.95 -5.44 -0.98
C GLY A 377 -19.85 -6.51 -1.04
N VAL A 378 -19.56 -7.00 -2.25
CA VAL A 378 -18.50 -7.99 -2.47
C VAL A 378 -17.10 -7.45 -2.12
N PHE A 379 -16.83 -6.19 -2.42
CA PHE A 379 -15.55 -5.58 -2.02
C PHE A 379 -15.40 -5.54 -0.49
N ILE A 380 -16.49 -5.20 0.24
CA ILE A 380 -16.50 -5.19 1.71
C ILE A 380 -16.32 -6.60 2.28
N GLU A 381 -16.96 -7.63 1.69
CA GLU A 381 -16.76 -9.02 2.06
C GLU A 381 -15.29 -9.43 1.90
N GLN A 382 -14.68 -9.12 0.75
CA GLN A 382 -13.29 -9.42 0.46
C GLN A 382 -12.29 -8.67 1.35
N LEU A 383 -12.64 -7.49 1.88
CA LEU A 383 -11.81 -6.82 2.90
C LEU A 383 -11.72 -7.64 4.19
N ALA A 384 -12.79 -8.35 4.54
CA ALA A 384 -12.89 -9.14 5.76
C ALA A 384 -12.35 -10.58 5.59
N GLU A 385 -12.21 -11.06 4.36
CA GLU A 385 -11.79 -12.43 4.06
C GLU A 385 -10.33 -12.67 4.49
N PRO A 386 -10.04 -13.64 5.37
CA PRO A 386 -8.68 -13.87 5.89
C PRO A 386 -7.64 -14.20 4.81
N SER A 387 -8.05 -14.84 3.72
CA SER A 387 -7.20 -15.22 2.58
C SER A 387 -6.97 -14.08 1.57
N SER A 388 -7.63 -12.93 1.74
CA SER A 388 -7.41 -11.78 0.87
C SER A 388 -6.03 -11.21 1.07
N SER A 389 -5.24 -11.12 -0.01
CA SER A 389 -3.92 -10.48 0.04
C SER A 389 -4.03 -8.98 0.36
N ASP A 390 -2.96 -8.41 0.91
CA ASP A 390 -2.86 -6.97 1.17
C ASP A 390 -3.13 -6.15 -0.10
N GLN A 391 -2.59 -6.56 -1.25
CA GLN A 391 -2.82 -5.91 -2.53
C GLN A 391 -4.31 -5.90 -2.92
N LEU A 392 -5.01 -7.02 -2.78
CA LEU A 392 -6.44 -7.11 -3.08
C LEU A 392 -7.26 -6.20 -2.14
N ARG A 393 -6.93 -6.19 -0.86
CA ARG A 393 -7.61 -5.38 0.15
C ARG A 393 -7.41 -3.88 -0.12
N ARG A 394 -6.20 -3.43 -0.46
CA ARG A 394 -5.92 -2.05 -0.87
C ARG A 394 -6.67 -1.65 -2.12
N MET A 395 -6.68 -2.52 -3.13
CA MET A 395 -7.42 -2.30 -4.37
C MET A 395 -8.92 -2.15 -4.12
N ASN A 396 -9.51 -3.05 -3.34
CA ASN A 396 -10.94 -3.02 -3.00
C ASN A 396 -11.30 -1.78 -2.18
N GLN A 397 -10.45 -1.36 -1.23
CA GLN A 397 -10.68 -0.13 -0.48
C GLN A 397 -10.67 1.11 -1.38
N LEU A 398 -9.67 1.23 -2.25
CA LEU A 398 -9.60 2.37 -3.18
C LEU A 398 -10.84 2.41 -4.07
N GLU A 399 -11.29 1.26 -4.56
CA GLU A 399 -12.51 1.19 -5.37
C GLU A 399 -13.76 1.54 -4.55
N LEU A 400 -13.87 1.06 -3.32
CA LEU A 400 -14.95 1.46 -2.40
C LEU A 400 -14.99 2.97 -2.20
N VAL A 401 -13.85 3.61 -1.93
CA VAL A 401 -13.78 5.07 -1.72
C VAL A 401 -14.16 5.83 -2.99
N VAL A 402 -13.59 5.44 -4.14
CA VAL A 402 -13.84 6.11 -5.43
C VAL A 402 -15.31 5.97 -5.85
N ARG A 403 -15.87 4.77 -5.75
CA ARG A 403 -17.23 4.50 -6.23
C ARG A 403 -18.29 5.01 -5.26
N SER A 404 -18.16 4.72 -3.97
CA SER A 404 -19.16 5.13 -2.99
C SER A 404 -19.12 6.62 -2.66
N GLY A 405 -17.95 7.21 -2.80
CA GLY A 405 -17.73 8.55 -2.31
C GLY A 405 -17.54 8.64 -0.80
N MET A 406 -17.52 7.55 -0.09
CA MET A 406 -17.25 7.52 1.35
C MET A 406 -15.74 7.48 1.62
N SER A 407 -15.31 8.12 2.68
CA SER A 407 -13.93 8.05 3.14
C SER A 407 -13.88 7.32 4.49
N ILE A 408 -13.53 6.05 4.45
CA ILE A 408 -13.20 5.25 5.64
C ILE A 408 -11.75 4.84 5.47
N ASP A 409 -10.85 5.56 6.13
CA ASP A 409 -9.43 5.28 6.04
C ASP A 409 -9.06 4.03 6.83
N CYS A 410 -8.17 3.22 6.26
CA CYS A 410 -7.57 2.08 6.90
C CYS A 410 -6.15 1.87 6.38
N ALA A 411 -5.23 1.60 7.29
CA ALA A 411 -3.91 1.08 6.94
C ALA A 411 -3.99 -0.44 6.94
N TRP A 412 -3.96 -1.05 5.76
CA TRP A 412 -4.03 -2.53 5.64
C TRP A 412 -2.76 -3.24 6.11
N ASP A 413 -1.71 -2.49 6.37
CA ASP A 413 -0.49 -2.90 7.05
C ASP A 413 -0.43 -2.41 8.51
N GLY A 414 -1.51 -1.83 9.02
CA GLY A 414 -1.68 -1.38 10.41
C GLY A 414 -2.08 -2.52 11.37
N PRO A 415 -2.23 -2.22 12.67
CA PRO A 415 -2.69 -3.20 13.65
C PRO A 415 -3.98 -3.87 13.21
N VAL A 416 -4.06 -5.19 13.38
CA VAL A 416 -5.23 -5.98 12.95
C VAL A 416 -6.51 -5.49 13.61
N ALA A 417 -6.45 -5.08 14.87
CA ALA A 417 -7.61 -4.51 15.58
C ALA A 417 -8.18 -3.27 14.87
N GLU A 418 -7.32 -2.35 14.41
CA GLU A 418 -7.72 -1.14 13.67
C GLU A 418 -8.31 -1.48 12.30
N GLN A 419 -7.77 -2.49 11.62
CA GLN A 419 -8.31 -2.99 10.36
C GLN A 419 -9.73 -3.55 10.55
N LEU A 420 -9.96 -4.33 11.60
CA LEU A 420 -11.29 -4.86 11.92
C LEU A 420 -12.30 -3.73 12.24
N VAL A 421 -11.86 -2.68 12.93
CA VAL A 421 -12.70 -1.49 13.17
C VAL A 421 -13.08 -0.81 11.86
N ALA A 422 -12.14 -0.65 10.92
CA ALA A 422 -12.42 -0.06 9.61
C ALA A 422 -13.38 -0.93 8.78
N ILE A 423 -13.18 -2.25 8.76
CA ILE A 423 -14.09 -3.21 8.12
C ILE A 423 -15.50 -3.10 8.72
N GLY A 424 -15.61 -3.04 10.05
CA GLY A 424 -16.88 -2.87 10.74
C GLY A 424 -17.61 -1.58 10.35
N LYS A 425 -16.88 -0.47 10.17
CA LYS A 425 -17.45 0.79 9.65
C LYS A 425 -17.99 0.63 8.22
N TRP A 426 -17.25 -0.03 7.32
CA TRP A 426 -17.72 -0.34 5.96
C TRP A 426 -18.97 -1.21 5.98
N GLN A 427 -19.02 -2.25 6.80
CA GLN A 427 -20.19 -3.13 6.94
C GLN A 427 -21.42 -2.38 7.49
N GLN A 428 -21.22 -1.49 8.47
CA GLN A 428 -22.30 -0.67 9.03
C GLN A 428 -22.85 0.33 7.99
N TRP A 429 -21.97 0.95 7.20
CA TRP A 429 -22.37 1.83 6.11
C TRP A 429 -23.16 1.06 5.06
N TRP A 430 -22.65 -0.10 4.62
CA TRP A 430 -23.30 -0.94 3.60
C TRP A 430 -24.71 -1.36 4.00
N LYS A 431 -24.92 -1.78 5.25
CA LYS A 431 -26.26 -2.13 5.76
C LYS A 431 -27.29 -1.02 5.55
N LYS A 432 -26.86 0.25 5.53
CA LYS A 432 -27.77 1.40 5.34
C LYS A 432 -28.11 1.67 3.88
N VAL A 433 -27.18 1.38 2.97
CA VAL A 433 -27.32 1.79 1.56
C VAL A 433 -27.49 0.63 0.59
N GLN A 434 -27.39 -0.62 1.02
CA GLN A 434 -27.40 -1.80 0.14
C GLN A 434 -28.68 -1.93 -0.71
N ALA A 435 -29.83 -1.48 -0.19
CA ALA A 435 -31.09 -1.53 -0.95
C ALA A 435 -31.06 -0.63 -2.19
N GLU A 436 -30.29 0.46 -2.16
CA GLU A 436 -30.17 1.43 -3.23
C GLU A 436 -29.06 1.05 -4.23
N HIS A 437 -27.99 0.37 -3.75
CA HIS A 437 -26.77 0.16 -4.52
C HIS A 437 -26.38 -1.31 -4.77
N ALA A 438 -27.26 -2.25 -4.52
CA ALA A 438 -26.94 -3.68 -4.61
C ALA A 438 -26.42 -4.12 -6.00
N ASN A 439 -26.88 -3.48 -7.07
CA ASN A 439 -26.55 -3.78 -8.46
C ASN A 439 -25.79 -2.66 -9.18
N ASP A 440 -25.27 -1.68 -8.44
CA ASP A 440 -24.58 -0.53 -9.03
C ASP A 440 -23.10 -0.83 -9.25
N TYR A 441 -22.78 -1.32 -10.44
CA TYR A 441 -21.41 -1.66 -10.84
C TYR A 441 -20.56 -0.44 -11.24
N TRP A 442 -21.20 0.70 -11.57
CA TRP A 442 -20.56 1.82 -12.25
C TRP A 442 -20.65 3.15 -11.50
N LEU A 443 -20.94 3.11 -10.22
CA LEU A 443 -20.94 4.31 -9.38
C LEU A 443 -19.61 5.08 -9.47
N PHE A 444 -19.71 6.38 -9.40
CA PHE A 444 -18.57 7.27 -9.16
C PHE A 444 -18.96 8.36 -8.16
N ALA A 445 -18.22 8.47 -7.08
CA ALA A 445 -18.45 9.41 -5.98
C ALA A 445 -19.91 9.34 -5.43
N GLY A 446 -20.49 8.14 -5.37
CA GLY A 446 -21.85 7.91 -4.90
C GLY A 446 -22.96 8.31 -5.89
N ARG A 447 -22.62 8.48 -7.17
CA ARG A 447 -23.58 8.82 -8.24
C ARG A 447 -23.49 7.76 -9.34
N GLY A 448 -24.64 7.29 -9.80
CA GLY A 448 -24.76 6.37 -10.92
C GLY A 448 -24.85 7.08 -12.28
#